data_b3a3fef721956a3640def1e5e99be4f7
#
_entry.id   b3a3fef721956a3640def1e5e99be4f7
#
_cell.length_a   1.000
_cell.length_b   1.000
_cell.length_c   1.000
_cell.angle_alpha   90.00
_cell.angle_beta   90.00
_cell.angle_gamma   90.00
#
_symmetry.space_group_name_H-M   'P 1'
#
loop_
_entity.id
_entity.type
_entity.pdbx_description
1 polymer ?
#
loop_
_entity_poly.entity_id
_entity_poly.type
_entity_poly.pdbx_seq_one_letter_code
_entity_poly.pdbx_strand_id
1 'polypeptide(L)'
;MSNGNNMFNMVQYSVWPTCCNSCQFCLRLNRDIWNPQQMINRVRAIRENINYIDWKDKFSNGISLLGGELFYITDKEIQKEFLLLVDDIIEKILKVSNNPLCRISVVTNGLYEPTFLFRVFDRVNETVGIQKADINFSYDLKYRFASEDRKQLCLQNINKVHNRYNYKVGVQTITTQYFIDEVLSGRFNIDKFEKEIIPGNELHLLYPHPINPKLPPLPDFNFTRDSLVKFVMFLKKNYPTQWYNFYYSTLNSGTFKFTGMIRVEGDETQDPILSDGKELINPKCGHSKLYQCYSDSDKCLLCDLKKIGI
;
A
#
# COMPACT_ATOMS: atom_id res chain seq x y z
N MET A 1 -24.87 -0.51 21.80
CA MET A 1 -24.34 -0.57 20.46
C MET A 1 -23.30 0.52 20.34
N SER A 2 -22.03 0.20 20.57
CA SER A 2 -20.93 1.15 20.52
C SER A 2 -20.55 1.34 19.05
N ASN A 3 -20.81 2.52 18.51
CA ASN A 3 -20.30 2.96 17.20
C ASN A 3 -18.77 3.07 17.29
N GLY A 4 -18.10 1.95 17.15
CA GLY A 4 -16.66 1.89 17.06
C GLY A 4 -16.23 2.29 15.64
N ASN A 5 -16.11 3.58 15.37
CA ASN A 5 -15.27 4.06 14.30
C ASN A 5 -13.82 3.76 14.68
N ASN A 6 -13.38 2.52 14.44
CA ASN A 6 -11.97 2.17 14.50
C ASN A 6 -11.27 2.86 13.32
N MET A 7 -10.94 4.12 13.51
CA MET A 7 -10.08 4.83 12.60
C MET A 7 -8.67 4.24 12.69
N PHE A 8 -8.22 3.67 11.59
CA PHE A 8 -6.84 3.21 11.46
C PHE A 8 -5.90 4.42 11.35
N ASN A 9 -5.31 4.80 12.46
CA ASN A 9 -4.29 5.85 12.49
C ASN A 9 -2.92 5.23 12.23
N MET A 10 -2.50 5.17 10.98
CA MET A 10 -1.17 4.71 10.59
C MET A 10 -0.34 5.89 10.07
N VAL A 11 0.87 6.04 10.58
CA VAL A 11 1.82 7.01 10.03
C VAL A 11 2.47 6.43 8.80
N GLN A 12 2.48 7.19 7.71
CA GLN A 12 3.15 6.78 6.49
C GLN A 12 4.36 7.67 6.21
N TYR A 13 5.50 7.04 5.98
CA TYR A 13 6.71 7.72 5.53
C TYR A 13 7.06 7.31 4.11
N SER A 14 7.23 8.30 3.24
CA SER A 14 7.92 8.10 1.97
C SER A 14 9.42 8.13 2.22
N VAL A 15 10.07 6.96 2.16
CA VAL A 15 11.49 6.82 2.50
C VAL A 15 12.37 7.37 1.38
N TRP A 16 12.18 6.91 0.15
CA TRP A 16 12.84 7.43 -1.06
C TRP A 16 12.01 7.14 -2.33
N PRO A 17 12.21 7.91 -3.41
CA PRO A 17 11.51 7.71 -4.68
C PRO A 17 12.15 6.65 -5.57
N THR A 18 13.42 6.30 -5.37
CA THR A 18 14.18 5.38 -6.22
C THR A 18 13.52 4.02 -6.31
N CYS A 19 13.36 3.52 -7.55
CA CYS A 19 12.70 2.24 -7.82
C CYS A 19 13.36 1.53 -8.99
N CYS A 20 13.42 0.20 -8.94
CA CYS A 20 13.88 -0.67 -10.02
C CYS A 20 12.83 -0.90 -11.12
N ASN A 21 11.64 -0.33 -10.98
CA ASN A 21 10.52 -0.53 -11.89
C ASN A 21 9.95 0.80 -12.39
N SER A 22 9.31 0.77 -13.56
CA SER A 22 8.75 1.94 -14.22
C SER A 22 7.26 1.74 -14.53
N CYS A 23 6.48 1.37 -13.49
CA CYS A 23 5.03 1.16 -13.63
C CYS A 23 4.35 2.39 -14.25
N GLN A 24 3.53 2.18 -15.28
CA GLN A 24 2.84 3.26 -15.99
C GLN A 24 1.81 3.99 -15.12
N PHE A 25 1.30 3.31 -14.10
CA PHE A 25 0.30 3.84 -13.14
C PHE A 25 0.91 4.33 -11.83
N CYS A 26 2.24 4.49 -11.77
CA CYS A 26 2.89 4.91 -10.53
C CYS A 26 2.45 6.32 -10.15
N LEU A 27 1.93 6.48 -8.92
CA LEU A 27 1.52 7.78 -8.37
C LEU A 27 2.70 8.73 -8.17
N ARG A 28 3.93 8.21 -8.15
CA ARG A 28 5.13 9.01 -7.95
C ARG A 28 5.47 9.75 -9.23
N LEU A 29 5.29 11.06 -9.17
CA LEU A 29 5.53 11.99 -10.28
C LEU A 29 6.99 12.05 -10.69
N ASN A 30 7.88 11.96 -9.72
CA ASN A 30 9.31 12.08 -9.90
C ASN A 30 9.93 10.70 -9.68
N ARG A 31 10.38 10.10 -10.77
CA ARG A 31 11.23 8.90 -10.73
C ARG A 31 12.67 9.30 -10.46
N ASP A 32 12.86 10.23 -9.53
CA ASP A 32 14.17 10.71 -9.18
C ASP A 32 14.99 9.56 -8.61
N ILE A 33 16.13 9.34 -9.20
CA ILE A 33 17.12 8.43 -8.66
C ILE A 33 17.93 9.25 -7.67
N TRP A 34 17.65 9.05 -6.38
CA TRP A 34 18.43 9.69 -5.32
C TRP A 34 19.79 9.05 -5.21
N ASN A 35 20.78 9.88 -4.95
CA ASN A 35 22.11 9.38 -4.62
C ASN A 35 22.12 8.79 -3.19
N PRO A 36 23.13 7.99 -2.83
CA PRO A 36 23.23 7.35 -1.52
C PRO A 36 23.11 8.33 -0.35
N GLN A 37 23.72 9.51 -0.44
CA GLN A 37 23.69 10.50 0.63
C GLN A 37 22.29 11.08 0.86
N GLN A 38 21.53 11.33 -0.19
CA GLN A 38 20.13 11.77 -0.09
C GLN A 38 19.27 10.73 0.62
N MET A 39 19.44 9.44 0.28
CA MET A 39 18.72 8.33 0.95
C MET A 39 19.08 8.24 2.43
N ILE A 40 20.37 8.30 2.77
CA ILE A 40 20.86 8.28 4.16
C ILE A 40 20.28 9.46 4.95
N ASN A 41 20.38 10.67 4.41
CA ASN A 41 19.86 11.87 5.08
C ASN A 41 18.36 11.76 5.33
N ARG A 42 17.61 11.21 4.35
CA ARG A 42 16.18 11.00 4.51
C ARG A 42 15.84 10.02 5.62
N VAL A 43 16.53 8.88 5.67
CA VAL A 43 16.33 7.88 6.73
C VAL A 43 16.62 8.48 8.10
N ARG A 44 17.71 9.24 8.25
CA ARG A 44 18.07 9.94 9.50
C ARG A 44 16.99 10.93 9.91
N ALA A 45 16.49 11.74 8.99
CA ALA A 45 15.40 12.67 9.25
C ALA A 45 14.11 11.96 9.69
N ILE A 46 13.76 10.79 9.12
CA ILE A 46 12.63 9.99 9.57
C ILE A 46 12.88 9.47 11.00
N ARG A 47 14.08 8.99 11.31
CA ARG A 47 14.45 8.51 12.64
C ARG A 47 14.32 9.60 13.71
N GLU A 48 14.77 10.83 13.41
CA GLU A 48 14.58 11.99 14.27
C GLU A 48 13.08 12.26 14.50
N ASN A 49 12.28 12.30 13.43
CA ASN A 49 10.84 12.56 13.51
C ASN A 49 10.09 11.52 14.34
N ILE A 50 10.42 10.24 14.19
CA ILE A 50 9.80 9.16 14.96
C ILE A 50 9.92 9.40 16.48
N ASN A 51 11.00 10.03 16.94
CA ASN A 51 11.23 10.30 18.35
C ASN A 51 10.31 11.39 18.94
N TYR A 52 9.80 12.29 18.09
CA TYR A 52 8.89 13.36 18.52
C TYR A 52 7.40 12.98 18.46
N ILE A 53 7.09 11.77 17.97
CA ILE A 53 5.71 11.31 17.83
C ILE A 53 5.21 10.77 19.16
N ASP A 54 4.04 11.22 19.60
CA ASP A 54 3.32 10.60 20.70
C ASP A 54 2.61 9.31 20.22
N TRP A 55 3.27 8.19 20.50
CA TRP A 55 2.82 6.87 20.06
C TRP A 55 1.58 6.36 20.81
N LYS A 56 1.28 6.91 21.98
CA LYS A 56 0.15 6.44 22.79
C LYS A 56 -1.19 6.90 22.25
N ASP A 57 -1.28 8.15 21.78
CA ASP A 57 -2.56 8.76 21.43
C ASP A 57 -2.83 8.82 19.93
N LYS A 58 -1.79 8.94 19.09
CA LYS A 58 -1.97 9.24 17.66
C LYS A 58 -1.75 8.06 16.73
N PHE A 59 -1.06 7.00 17.16
CA PHE A 59 -0.58 5.94 16.28
C PHE A 59 -0.97 4.54 16.77
N SER A 60 -2.26 4.33 16.93
CA SER A 60 -2.77 3.05 17.41
C SER A 60 -2.45 1.87 16.49
N ASN A 61 -2.07 2.10 15.23
CA ASN A 61 -1.94 1.04 14.22
C ASN A 61 -0.54 0.91 13.59
N GLY A 62 0.44 1.71 14.03
CA GLY A 62 1.84 1.55 13.63
C GLY A 62 2.33 2.48 12.51
N ILE A 63 3.39 2.05 11.86
CA ILE A 63 4.10 2.81 10.81
C ILE A 63 4.07 2.07 9.49
N SER A 64 3.76 2.79 8.41
CA SER A 64 3.92 2.31 7.05
C SER A 64 5.13 2.99 6.39
N LEU A 65 6.08 2.17 5.96
CA LEU A 65 7.22 2.61 5.17
C LEU A 65 6.93 2.37 3.69
N LEU A 66 6.83 3.45 2.96
CA LEU A 66 6.59 3.43 1.52
C LEU A 66 7.82 3.96 0.79
N GLY A 67 7.94 3.58 -0.45
CA GLY A 67 9.05 4.08 -1.24
C GLY A 67 8.80 3.92 -2.73
N GLY A 68 9.81 4.18 -3.55
CA GLY A 68 9.88 3.60 -4.88
C GLY A 68 9.96 2.08 -4.73
N GLU A 69 11.12 1.59 -4.33
CA GLU A 69 11.30 0.22 -3.85
C GLU A 69 12.31 0.21 -2.70
N LEU A 70 11.86 -0.25 -1.53
CA LEU A 70 12.65 -0.16 -0.31
C LEU A 70 13.80 -1.17 -0.26
N PHE A 71 13.61 -2.34 -0.87
CA PHE A 71 14.49 -3.49 -0.70
C PHE A 71 15.42 -3.76 -1.89
N TYR A 72 15.33 -2.93 -2.93
CA TYR A 72 16.23 -3.02 -4.10
C TYR A 72 17.64 -2.46 -3.83
N ILE A 73 17.84 -1.85 -2.69
CA ILE A 73 19.09 -1.17 -2.31
C ILE A 73 20.19 -2.19 -2.02
N THR A 74 21.32 -2.06 -2.72
CA THR A 74 22.52 -2.89 -2.53
C THR A 74 23.61 -2.21 -1.72
N ASP A 75 23.56 -0.88 -1.60
CA ASP A 75 24.50 -0.08 -0.80
C ASP A 75 24.40 -0.43 0.68
N LYS A 76 25.53 -0.82 1.27
CA LYS A 76 25.59 -1.31 2.65
C LYS A 76 25.35 -0.22 3.69
N GLU A 77 25.76 1.01 3.43
CA GLU A 77 25.54 2.13 4.36
C GLU A 77 24.08 2.55 4.40
N ILE A 78 23.41 2.58 3.23
CA ILE A 78 21.96 2.82 3.18
C ILE A 78 21.21 1.70 3.91
N GLN A 79 21.56 0.45 3.65
CA GLN A 79 20.96 -0.70 4.36
C GLN A 79 21.16 -0.59 5.87
N LYS A 80 22.34 -0.20 6.33
CA LYS A 80 22.65 -0.01 7.76
C LYS A 80 21.75 1.07 8.37
N GLU A 81 21.66 2.24 7.76
CA GLU A 81 20.80 3.33 8.26
C GLU A 81 19.33 2.92 8.28
N PHE A 82 18.86 2.21 7.25
CA PHE A 82 17.50 1.70 7.22
C PHE A 82 17.23 0.68 8.34
N LEU A 83 18.19 -0.20 8.64
CA LEU A 83 18.07 -1.14 9.76
C LEU A 83 18.00 -0.41 11.11
N LEU A 84 18.75 0.67 11.29
CA LEU A 84 18.63 1.51 12.48
C LEU A 84 17.25 2.18 12.60
N LEU A 85 16.65 2.59 11.47
CA LEU A 85 15.26 3.08 11.45
C LEU A 85 14.28 1.98 11.89
N VAL A 86 14.48 0.76 11.42
CA VAL A 86 13.66 -0.39 11.82
C VAL A 86 13.80 -0.69 13.32
N ASP A 87 15.02 -0.62 13.86
CA ASP A 87 15.28 -0.81 15.29
C ASP A 87 14.55 0.28 16.13
N ASP A 88 14.62 1.55 15.70
CA ASP A 88 13.90 2.65 16.35
C ASP A 88 12.37 2.43 16.34
N ILE A 89 11.81 1.95 15.23
CA ILE A 89 10.38 1.62 15.13
C ILE A 89 10.02 0.45 16.06
N ILE A 90 10.83 -0.60 16.08
CA ILE A 90 10.63 -1.76 16.97
C ILE A 90 10.61 -1.32 18.44
N GLU A 91 11.53 -0.44 18.84
CA GLU A 91 11.55 0.12 20.20
C GLU A 91 10.24 0.85 20.53
N LYS A 92 9.69 1.61 19.58
CA LYS A 92 8.40 2.29 19.77
C LYS A 92 7.24 1.30 19.87
N ILE A 93 7.22 0.25 19.02
CA ILE A 93 6.21 -0.81 19.07
C ILE A 93 6.25 -1.50 20.44
N LEU A 94 7.43 -1.79 20.99
CA LEU A 94 7.58 -2.37 22.31
C LEU A 94 7.00 -1.49 23.43
N LYS A 95 7.17 -0.17 23.34
CA LYS A 95 6.62 0.79 24.33
C LYS A 95 5.09 0.86 24.33
N VAL A 96 4.45 0.48 23.23
CA VAL A 96 2.99 0.41 23.07
C VAL A 96 2.49 -1.03 22.90
N SER A 97 3.22 -2.01 23.42
CA SER A 97 3.08 -3.45 23.18
C SER A 97 1.68 -4.02 23.46
N ASN A 98 0.88 -3.36 24.31
CA ASN A 98 -0.50 -3.76 24.61
C ASN A 98 -1.46 -3.52 23.42
N ASN A 99 -1.02 -2.83 22.37
CA ASN A 99 -1.85 -2.64 21.19
C ASN A 99 -1.52 -3.70 20.12
N PRO A 100 -2.40 -4.68 19.89
CA PRO A 100 -2.15 -5.72 18.88
C PRO A 100 -2.10 -5.18 17.45
N LEU A 101 -2.68 -3.98 17.22
CA LEU A 101 -2.76 -3.36 15.90
C LEU A 101 -1.49 -2.56 15.54
N CYS A 102 -0.61 -2.25 16.51
CA CYS A 102 0.61 -1.51 16.23
C CYS A 102 1.61 -2.39 15.44
N ARG A 103 1.88 -2.01 14.19
CA ARG A 103 2.65 -2.81 13.23
C ARG A 103 3.63 -1.94 12.45
N ILE A 104 4.64 -2.60 11.87
CA ILE A 104 5.46 -2.06 10.78
C ILE A 104 4.93 -2.58 9.45
N SER A 105 4.40 -1.67 8.63
CA SER A 105 3.85 -2.01 7.32
C SER A 105 4.80 -1.60 6.20
N VAL A 106 4.96 -2.45 5.20
CA VAL A 106 5.72 -2.15 3.99
C VAL A 106 4.95 -2.58 2.75
N VAL A 107 5.19 -1.84 1.67
CA VAL A 107 4.72 -2.22 0.33
C VAL A 107 5.93 -2.36 -0.58
N THR A 108 6.05 -3.50 -1.25
CA THR A 108 7.17 -3.82 -2.15
C THR A 108 6.68 -4.36 -3.49
N ASN A 109 7.49 -4.19 -4.55
CA ASN A 109 7.22 -4.79 -5.86
C ASN A 109 7.80 -6.20 -6.01
N GLY A 110 8.66 -6.64 -5.10
CA GLY A 110 9.25 -7.98 -5.10
C GLY A 110 10.23 -8.28 -6.26
N LEU A 111 10.76 -7.26 -6.93
CA LEU A 111 11.61 -7.40 -8.13
C LEU A 111 13.11 -7.32 -7.81
N TYR A 112 13.55 -7.99 -6.76
CA TYR A 112 14.92 -8.01 -6.25
C TYR A 112 15.20 -9.32 -5.50
N GLU A 113 16.46 -9.59 -5.21
CA GLU A 113 16.83 -10.67 -4.29
C GLU A 113 16.40 -10.30 -2.86
N PRO A 114 15.60 -11.11 -2.16
CA PRO A 114 14.96 -10.72 -0.92
C PRO A 114 15.87 -10.70 0.32
N THR A 115 17.18 -10.80 0.14
CA THR A 115 18.16 -10.85 1.24
C THR A 115 18.04 -9.68 2.21
N PHE A 116 17.88 -8.46 1.68
CA PHE A 116 17.74 -7.29 2.53
C PHE A 116 16.36 -7.23 3.22
N LEU A 117 15.30 -7.60 2.51
CA LEU A 117 13.96 -7.75 3.11
C LEU A 117 14.00 -8.75 4.27
N PHE A 118 14.65 -9.88 4.10
CA PHE A 118 14.80 -10.88 5.18
C PHE A 118 15.57 -10.31 6.38
N ARG A 119 16.67 -9.59 6.17
CA ARG A 119 17.40 -8.96 7.27
C ARG A 119 16.54 -7.98 8.08
N VAL A 120 15.63 -7.26 7.42
CA VAL A 120 14.68 -6.36 8.09
C VAL A 120 13.66 -7.15 8.92
N PHE A 121 13.02 -8.13 8.31
CA PHE A 121 11.93 -8.85 8.98
C PHE A 121 12.42 -9.96 9.93
N ASP A 122 13.64 -10.45 9.81
CA ASP A 122 14.28 -11.27 10.84
C ASP A 122 14.39 -10.46 12.15
N ARG A 123 14.83 -9.19 12.11
CA ARG A 123 14.87 -8.32 13.28
C ARG A 123 13.49 -8.09 13.90
N VAL A 124 12.48 -7.83 13.07
CA VAL A 124 11.09 -7.68 13.55
C VAL A 124 10.62 -8.98 14.22
N ASN A 125 10.84 -10.12 13.57
CA ASN A 125 10.41 -11.41 14.06
C ASN A 125 11.10 -11.80 15.37
N GLU A 126 12.42 -11.62 15.47
CA GLU A 126 13.21 -11.95 16.64
C GLU A 126 12.88 -11.09 17.86
N THR A 127 12.46 -9.85 17.65
CA THR A 127 12.28 -8.89 18.75
C THR A 127 10.81 -8.74 19.18
N VAL A 128 9.87 -8.64 18.23
CA VAL A 128 8.47 -8.37 18.52
C VAL A 128 7.51 -9.41 17.93
N GLY A 129 8.03 -10.36 17.17
CA GLY A 129 7.28 -11.38 16.45
C GLY A 129 6.78 -10.90 15.08
N ILE A 130 6.71 -11.81 14.10
CA ILE A 130 6.34 -11.51 12.72
C ILE A 130 4.91 -10.98 12.59
N GLN A 131 4.02 -11.28 13.54
CA GLN A 131 2.65 -10.73 13.60
C GLN A 131 2.62 -9.20 13.75
N LYS A 132 3.75 -8.58 14.11
CA LYS A 132 3.91 -7.11 14.14
C LYS A 132 4.39 -6.54 12.80
N ALA A 133 4.58 -7.38 11.80
CA ALA A 133 4.80 -6.96 10.42
C ALA A 133 3.48 -6.95 9.64
N ASP A 134 3.43 -6.10 8.62
CA ASP A 134 2.40 -6.10 7.58
C ASP A 134 3.12 -5.97 6.23
N ILE A 135 3.35 -7.10 5.58
CA ILE A 135 4.16 -7.19 4.35
C ILE A 135 3.22 -7.33 3.18
N ASN A 136 3.22 -6.34 2.31
CA ASN A 136 2.36 -6.29 1.14
C ASN A 136 3.19 -6.26 -0.13
N PHE A 137 2.93 -7.21 -1.03
CA PHE A 137 3.51 -7.24 -2.37
C PHE A 137 2.56 -6.59 -3.37
N SER A 138 3.07 -5.67 -4.12
CA SER A 138 2.34 -5.10 -5.25
C SER A 138 2.41 -6.03 -6.44
N TYR A 139 1.27 -6.56 -6.85
CA TYR A 139 1.13 -7.43 -8.02
C TYR A 139 0.17 -6.81 -9.03
N ASP A 140 0.34 -7.12 -10.30
CA ASP A 140 -0.56 -6.66 -11.36
C ASP A 140 -0.48 -7.61 -12.56
N LEU A 141 -1.61 -7.82 -13.24
CA LEU A 141 -1.67 -8.77 -14.35
C LEU A 141 -1.00 -8.25 -15.64
N LYS A 142 -0.94 -6.92 -15.84
CA LYS A 142 -0.57 -6.35 -17.14
C LYS A 142 0.46 -5.23 -17.08
N TYR A 143 0.32 -4.28 -16.16
CA TYR A 143 1.01 -2.98 -16.27
C TYR A 143 2.26 -2.82 -15.40
N ARG A 144 2.49 -3.75 -14.47
CA ARG A 144 3.62 -3.66 -13.54
C ARG A 144 4.88 -4.32 -14.09
N PHE A 145 4.73 -5.46 -14.72
CA PHE A 145 5.87 -6.30 -15.10
C PHE A 145 6.21 -6.13 -16.57
N ALA A 146 7.49 -5.81 -16.84
CA ALA A 146 8.00 -5.66 -18.22
C ALA A 146 8.17 -7.01 -18.94
N SER A 147 8.21 -8.13 -18.19
CA SER A 147 8.33 -9.48 -18.73
C SER A 147 7.70 -10.51 -17.77
N GLU A 148 7.43 -11.69 -18.29
CA GLU A 148 6.95 -12.81 -17.48
C GLU A 148 7.97 -13.23 -16.42
N ASP A 149 9.28 -13.19 -16.72
CA ASP A 149 10.34 -13.51 -15.75
C ASP A 149 10.28 -12.59 -14.51
N ARG A 150 10.03 -11.30 -14.70
CA ARG A 150 9.87 -10.35 -13.59
C ARG A 150 8.62 -10.66 -12.78
N LYS A 151 7.55 -11.03 -13.43
CA LYS A 151 6.32 -11.47 -12.76
C LYS A 151 6.56 -12.72 -11.92
N GLN A 152 7.25 -13.70 -12.48
CA GLN A 152 7.62 -14.93 -11.78
C GLN A 152 8.56 -14.66 -10.60
N LEU A 153 9.52 -13.74 -10.73
CA LEU A 153 10.38 -13.33 -9.62
C LEU A 153 9.56 -12.75 -8.46
N CYS A 154 8.59 -11.89 -8.74
CA CYS A 154 7.69 -11.36 -7.72
C CYS A 154 6.93 -12.49 -7.00
N LEU A 155 6.33 -13.42 -7.74
CA LEU A 155 5.60 -14.57 -7.18
C LEU A 155 6.51 -15.49 -6.35
N GLN A 156 7.72 -15.75 -6.81
CA GLN A 156 8.70 -16.52 -6.06
C GLN A 156 9.05 -15.83 -4.73
N ASN A 157 9.21 -14.51 -4.72
CA ASN A 157 9.53 -13.75 -3.52
C ASN A 157 8.36 -13.70 -2.53
N ILE A 158 7.11 -13.61 -3.00
CA ILE A 158 5.92 -13.78 -2.17
C ILE A 158 5.99 -15.12 -1.43
N ASN A 159 6.21 -16.21 -2.15
CA ASN A 159 6.25 -17.56 -1.58
C ASN A 159 7.48 -17.76 -0.68
N LYS A 160 8.65 -17.19 -1.01
CA LYS A 160 9.84 -17.23 -0.14
C LYS A 160 9.57 -16.56 1.22
N VAL A 161 8.90 -15.40 1.24
CA VAL A 161 8.54 -14.70 2.49
C VAL A 161 7.54 -15.51 3.29
N HIS A 162 6.48 -16.01 2.65
CA HIS A 162 5.50 -16.88 3.30
C HIS A 162 6.17 -18.08 3.96
N ASN A 163 6.97 -18.83 3.20
CA ASN A 163 7.61 -20.05 3.69
C ASN A 163 8.63 -19.80 4.82
N ARG A 164 9.37 -18.66 4.75
CA ARG A 164 10.36 -18.33 5.77
C ARG A 164 9.73 -18.06 7.14
N TYR A 165 8.61 -17.35 7.14
CA TYR A 165 8.00 -16.87 8.39
C TYR A 165 6.71 -17.60 8.76
N ASN A 166 6.23 -18.53 7.95
CA ASN A 166 4.89 -19.09 8.06
C ASN A 166 3.84 -17.97 8.27
N TYR A 167 3.98 -16.91 7.48
CA TYR A 167 3.24 -15.66 7.63
C TYR A 167 2.46 -15.36 6.35
N LYS A 168 1.18 -14.98 6.51
CA LYS A 168 0.31 -14.58 5.42
C LYS A 168 0.66 -13.17 4.95
N VAL A 169 1.20 -13.05 3.75
CA VAL A 169 1.48 -11.75 3.13
C VAL A 169 0.28 -11.27 2.30
N GLY A 170 0.08 -9.95 2.24
CA GLY A 170 -0.89 -9.34 1.36
C GLY A 170 -0.34 -9.21 -0.07
N VAL A 171 -1.11 -9.64 -1.05
CA VAL A 171 -0.78 -9.44 -2.46
C VAL A 171 -1.75 -8.40 -3.03
N GLN A 172 -1.28 -7.19 -3.19
CA GLN A 172 -2.10 -6.05 -3.60
C GLN A 172 -2.12 -5.92 -5.12
N THR A 173 -3.30 -5.95 -5.71
CA THR A 173 -3.50 -5.69 -7.14
C THR A 173 -4.46 -4.53 -7.38
N ILE A 174 -4.12 -3.70 -8.37
CA ILE A 174 -5.00 -2.60 -8.79
C ILE A 174 -6.09 -3.18 -9.69
N THR A 175 -7.35 -2.90 -9.35
CA THR A 175 -8.51 -3.33 -10.12
C THR A 175 -8.67 -2.41 -11.33
N THR A 176 -8.10 -2.83 -12.46
CA THR A 176 -8.24 -2.15 -13.77
C THR A 176 -9.39 -2.74 -14.57
N GLN A 177 -9.81 -2.10 -15.66
CA GLN A 177 -10.79 -2.69 -16.57
C GLN A 177 -10.29 -4.05 -17.12
N TYR A 178 -9.01 -4.15 -17.46
CA TYR A 178 -8.40 -5.41 -17.86
C TYR A 178 -8.56 -6.50 -16.79
N PHE A 179 -8.27 -6.18 -15.51
CA PHE A 179 -8.45 -7.12 -14.41
C PHE A 179 -9.91 -7.56 -14.27
N ILE A 180 -10.86 -6.63 -14.36
CA ILE A 180 -12.29 -6.90 -14.31
C ILE A 180 -12.69 -7.88 -15.41
N ASP A 181 -12.25 -7.63 -16.65
CA ASP A 181 -12.59 -8.46 -17.81
C ASP A 181 -11.98 -9.87 -17.69
N GLU A 182 -10.77 -10.00 -17.17
CA GLU A 182 -10.13 -11.30 -16.92
C GLU A 182 -10.90 -12.11 -15.88
N VAL A 183 -11.34 -11.47 -14.79
CA VAL A 183 -12.12 -12.13 -13.73
C VAL A 183 -13.53 -12.50 -14.24
N LEU A 184 -14.25 -11.57 -14.84
CA LEU A 184 -15.63 -11.80 -15.31
C LEU A 184 -15.71 -12.83 -16.44
N SER A 185 -14.68 -12.93 -17.28
CA SER A 185 -14.61 -13.95 -18.33
C SER A 185 -14.12 -15.32 -17.84
N GLY A 186 -13.69 -15.42 -16.57
CA GLY A 186 -13.14 -16.65 -15.99
C GLY A 186 -11.70 -16.98 -16.41
N ARG A 187 -11.03 -16.10 -17.18
CA ARG A 187 -9.61 -16.30 -17.54
C ARG A 187 -8.68 -16.12 -16.34
N PHE A 188 -9.06 -15.24 -15.38
CA PHE A 188 -8.41 -15.14 -14.09
C PHE A 188 -9.35 -15.64 -12.99
N ASN A 189 -8.96 -16.71 -12.32
CA ASN A 189 -9.70 -17.27 -11.19
C ASN A 189 -8.97 -16.93 -9.89
N ILE A 190 -9.61 -16.16 -9.02
CA ILE A 190 -9.03 -15.67 -7.76
C ILE A 190 -8.68 -16.82 -6.83
N ASP A 191 -9.59 -17.79 -6.63
CA ASP A 191 -9.36 -18.95 -5.75
C ASP A 191 -8.20 -19.82 -6.24
N LYS A 192 -8.13 -20.04 -7.55
CA LYS A 192 -7.02 -20.78 -8.15
C LYS A 192 -5.70 -20.03 -7.96
N PHE A 193 -5.71 -18.72 -8.15
CA PHE A 193 -4.53 -17.89 -7.94
C PHE A 193 -4.03 -17.97 -6.48
N GLU A 194 -4.93 -17.80 -5.50
CA GLU A 194 -4.58 -17.87 -4.09
C GLU A 194 -4.11 -19.26 -3.66
N LYS A 195 -4.76 -20.32 -4.15
CA LYS A 195 -4.44 -21.71 -3.76
C LYS A 195 -3.18 -22.27 -4.42
N GLU A 196 -2.97 -21.97 -5.71
CA GLU A 196 -1.93 -22.62 -6.52
C GLU A 196 -0.72 -21.73 -6.77
N ILE A 197 -0.91 -20.41 -6.87
CA ILE A 197 0.16 -19.48 -7.25
C ILE A 197 0.77 -18.78 -6.03
N ILE A 198 -0.08 -18.36 -5.08
CA ILE A 198 0.34 -17.71 -3.85
C ILE A 198 -0.19 -18.45 -2.60
N PRO A 199 0.08 -19.77 -2.48
CA PRO A 199 -0.52 -20.57 -1.42
C PRO A 199 -0.27 -20.00 -0.02
N GLY A 200 -1.33 -19.94 0.78
CA GLY A 200 -1.28 -19.39 2.13
C GLY A 200 -1.30 -17.85 2.21
N ASN A 201 -1.32 -17.16 1.08
CA ASN A 201 -1.37 -15.69 0.99
C ASN A 201 -2.75 -15.21 0.50
N GLU A 202 -2.98 -13.91 0.51
CA GLU A 202 -4.28 -13.32 0.18
C GLU A 202 -4.16 -12.21 -0.86
N LEU A 203 -5.03 -12.26 -1.88
CA LEU A 203 -5.14 -11.23 -2.89
C LEU A 203 -6.02 -10.08 -2.38
N HIS A 204 -5.42 -8.89 -2.28
CA HIS A 204 -6.12 -7.67 -1.92
C HIS A 204 -6.41 -6.84 -3.16
N LEU A 205 -7.68 -6.65 -3.46
CA LEU A 205 -8.14 -5.85 -4.58
C LEU A 205 -8.18 -4.38 -4.16
N LEU A 206 -7.41 -3.55 -4.87
CA LEU A 206 -7.36 -2.11 -4.62
C LEU A 206 -8.12 -1.36 -5.73
N TYR A 207 -8.96 -0.42 -5.32
CA TYR A 207 -9.52 0.54 -6.26
C TYR A 207 -8.40 1.37 -6.88
N PRO A 208 -8.38 1.59 -8.21
CA PRO A 208 -7.32 2.38 -8.83
C PRO A 208 -7.37 3.81 -8.34
N HIS A 209 -6.23 4.26 -7.85
CA HIS A 209 -6.05 5.66 -7.57
C HIS A 209 -6.08 6.47 -8.88
N PRO A 210 -6.52 7.72 -8.82
CA PRO A 210 -6.41 8.60 -9.96
C PRO A 210 -4.96 8.64 -10.44
N ILE A 211 -4.79 8.38 -11.72
CA ILE A 211 -3.48 8.45 -12.37
C ILE A 211 -3.04 9.89 -12.35
N ASN A 212 -1.74 10.08 -12.15
CA ASN A 212 -1.11 11.35 -12.35
C ASN A 212 -1.56 12.00 -13.68
N PRO A 213 -2.19 13.19 -13.66
CA PRO A 213 -2.68 13.84 -14.87
C PRO A 213 -1.57 14.21 -15.87
N LYS A 214 -0.30 14.15 -15.46
CA LYS A 214 0.86 14.34 -16.34
C LYS A 214 1.26 13.08 -17.11
N LEU A 215 0.69 11.92 -16.78
CA LEU A 215 0.89 10.69 -17.52
C LEU A 215 -0.18 10.51 -18.58
N PRO A 216 0.14 9.91 -19.74
CA PRO A 216 -0.87 9.56 -20.72
C PRO A 216 -1.95 8.68 -20.08
N PRO A 217 -3.23 8.92 -20.39
CA PRO A 217 -4.32 8.13 -19.85
C PRO A 217 -4.11 6.65 -20.23
N LEU A 218 -4.18 5.77 -19.25
CA LEU A 218 -4.20 4.33 -19.50
C LEU A 218 -5.66 3.93 -19.73
N PRO A 219 -6.02 3.41 -20.91
CA PRO A 219 -7.41 3.12 -21.26
C PRO A 219 -8.12 2.21 -20.25
N ASP A 220 -7.37 1.24 -19.71
CA ASP A 220 -7.92 0.25 -18.78
C ASP A 220 -8.16 0.77 -17.35
N PHE A 221 -7.80 2.02 -17.06
CA PHE A 221 -8.11 2.68 -15.78
C PHE A 221 -9.44 3.44 -15.82
N ASN A 222 -10.05 3.54 -16.98
CA ASN A 222 -11.37 4.13 -17.17
C ASN A 222 -12.42 3.04 -17.29
N PHE A 223 -12.89 2.50 -16.17
CA PHE A 223 -14.00 1.55 -16.26
C PHE A 223 -15.34 2.27 -16.40
N THR A 224 -16.25 1.58 -17.07
CA THR A 224 -17.65 2.00 -17.09
C THR A 224 -18.30 1.65 -15.75
N ARG A 225 -19.32 2.43 -15.37
CA ARG A 225 -20.16 2.13 -14.20
C ARG A 225 -20.71 0.70 -14.25
N ASP A 226 -21.22 0.27 -15.38
CA ASP A 226 -21.83 -1.05 -15.55
C ASP A 226 -20.82 -2.16 -15.37
N SER A 227 -19.60 -2.00 -15.85
CA SER A 227 -18.51 -2.96 -15.67
C SER A 227 -18.16 -3.11 -14.19
N LEU A 228 -18.00 -2.01 -13.48
CA LEU A 228 -17.70 -2.02 -12.05
C LEU A 228 -18.84 -2.65 -11.23
N VAL A 229 -20.11 -2.30 -11.51
CA VAL A 229 -21.27 -2.88 -10.83
C VAL A 229 -21.33 -4.38 -11.04
N LYS A 230 -21.19 -4.87 -12.29
CA LYS A 230 -21.14 -6.31 -12.59
C LYS A 230 -20.02 -7.01 -11.82
N PHE A 231 -18.85 -6.41 -11.78
CA PHE A 231 -17.70 -6.95 -11.06
C PHE A 231 -17.95 -7.04 -9.56
N VAL A 232 -18.45 -5.98 -8.94
CA VAL A 232 -18.75 -5.95 -7.48
C VAL A 232 -19.81 -6.99 -7.13
N MET A 233 -20.86 -7.12 -7.94
CA MET A 233 -21.89 -8.15 -7.75
C MET A 233 -21.33 -9.56 -7.92
N PHE A 234 -20.46 -9.76 -8.89
CA PHE A 234 -19.75 -11.02 -9.10
C PHE A 234 -18.88 -11.38 -7.90
N LEU A 235 -18.09 -10.43 -7.38
CA LEU A 235 -17.28 -10.64 -6.18
C LEU A 235 -18.17 -11.00 -4.97
N LYS A 236 -19.24 -10.24 -4.74
CA LYS A 236 -20.17 -10.48 -3.62
C LYS A 236 -20.73 -11.91 -3.64
N LYS A 237 -21.04 -12.42 -4.82
CA LYS A 237 -21.60 -13.76 -4.99
C LYS A 237 -20.55 -14.87 -4.85
N ASN A 238 -19.36 -14.68 -5.44
CA ASN A 238 -18.40 -15.78 -5.63
C ASN A 238 -17.17 -15.65 -4.72
N TYR A 239 -16.82 -14.44 -4.28
CA TYR A 239 -15.62 -14.13 -3.50
C TYR A 239 -15.94 -13.13 -2.38
N PRO A 240 -16.74 -13.53 -1.36
CA PRO A 240 -17.24 -12.60 -0.33
C PRO A 240 -16.13 -11.92 0.48
N THR A 241 -15.00 -12.58 0.71
CA THR A 241 -13.85 -11.99 1.41
C THR A 241 -13.22 -10.88 0.58
N GLN A 242 -12.93 -11.13 -0.70
CA GLN A 242 -12.36 -10.13 -1.61
C GLN A 242 -13.36 -8.99 -1.86
N TRP A 243 -14.66 -9.29 -1.96
CA TRP A 243 -15.71 -8.29 -2.03
C TRP A 243 -15.68 -7.37 -0.82
N TYR A 244 -15.66 -7.94 0.38
CA TYR A 244 -15.62 -7.16 1.62
C TYR A 244 -14.38 -6.29 1.69
N ASN A 245 -13.21 -6.81 1.39
CA ASN A 245 -11.95 -6.08 1.39
C ASN A 245 -11.94 -4.97 0.34
N PHE A 246 -12.41 -5.25 -0.88
CA PHE A 246 -12.52 -4.27 -1.96
C PHE A 246 -13.53 -3.16 -1.60
N TYR A 247 -14.71 -3.53 -1.15
CA TYR A 247 -15.74 -2.60 -0.72
C TYR A 247 -15.26 -1.74 0.45
N TYR A 248 -14.68 -2.35 1.46
CA TYR A 248 -14.17 -1.67 2.64
C TYR A 248 -13.00 -0.74 2.30
N SER A 249 -12.03 -1.20 1.54
CA SER A 249 -10.90 -0.38 1.10
C SER A 249 -11.36 0.79 0.21
N THR A 250 -12.37 0.57 -0.61
CA THR A 250 -12.89 1.56 -1.56
C THR A 250 -13.80 2.58 -0.90
N LEU A 251 -14.71 2.17 -0.01
CA LEU A 251 -15.66 3.05 0.68
C LEU A 251 -15.08 3.70 1.93
N ASN A 252 -14.20 3.01 2.64
CA ASN A 252 -13.58 3.55 3.84
C ASN A 252 -12.25 4.25 3.57
N SER A 253 -11.67 4.15 2.41
CA SER A 253 -10.52 4.95 2.04
C SER A 253 -10.78 6.45 2.13
N GLY A 254 -12.05 6.88 2.07
CA GLY A 254 -12.48 8.24 2.37
C GLY A 254 -12.50 8.59 3.86
N THR A 255 -12.44 7.61 4.75
CA THR A 255 -12.42 7.82 6.21
C THR A 255 -11.05 7.60 6.83
N PHE A 256 -10.03 7.24 6.03
CA PHE A 256 -8.66 7.29 6.52
C PHE A 256 -8.32 8.74 6.83
N LYS A 257 -8.37 9.08 8.09
CA LYS A 257 -7.62 10.22 8.59
C LYS A 257 -6.16 9.87 8.40
N PHE A 258 -5.58 10.29 7.29
CA PHE A 258 -4.14 10.41 7.20
C PHE A 258 -3.73 11.52 8.18
N THR A 259 -3.61 11.17 9.45
CA THR A 259 -3.03 12.05 10.45
C THR A 259 -1.54 12.15 10.12
N GLY A 260 -1.25 13.13 9.25
CA GLY A 260 0.10 13.58 9.05
C GLY A 260 1.03 12.64 8.29
N MET A 261 1.16 12.79 6.98
CA MET A 261 2.51 12.68 6.45
C MET A 261 3.28 13.83 7.11
N ILE A 262 4.14 13.50 8.07
CA ILE A 262 5.02 14.48 8.67
C ILE A 262 5.98 14.89 7.56
N ARG A 263 5.85 16.13 7.11
CA ARG A 263 6.77 16.74 6.15
C ARG A 263 8.09 16.96 6.89
N VAL A 264 9.14 16.34 6.40
CA VAL A 264 10.49 16.67 6.85
C VAL A 264 10.87 17.99 6.18
N GLU A 265 11.21 19.01 6.98
CA GLU A 265 11.70 20.28 6.46
C GLU A 265 12.83 20.07 5.45
N GLY A 266 12.75 20.76 4.30
CA GLY A 266 13.73 20.67 3.23
C GLY A 266 13.42 19.67 2.13
N ASP A 267 12.31 18.93 2.18
CA ASP A 267 11.89 18.02 1.11
C ASP A 267 10.86 18.70 0.18
N GLU A 268 11.36 19.39 -0.84
CA GLU A 268 10.52 20.04 -1.87
C GLU A 268 9.81 19.03 -2.79
N THR A 269 10.16 17.75 -2.71
CA THR A 269 9.63 16.70 -3.59
C THR A 269 8.35 16.08 -3.06
N GLN A 270 7.91 16.45 -1.86
CA GLN A 270 6.70 15.91 -1.27
C GLN A 270 5.45 16.53 -1.90
N ASP A 271 4.51 15.65 -2.17
CA ASP A 271 3.20 16.02 -2.69
C ASP A 271 2.56 17.07 -1.75
N PRO A 272 2.24 18.29 -2.23
CA PRO A 272 1.68 19.36 -1.42
C PRO A 272 0.32 19.02 -0.78
N ILE A 273 -0.29 17.92 -1.18
CA ILE A 273 -1.59 17.46 -0.71
C ILE A 273 -1.58 17.08 0.78
N LEU A 274 -0.41 16.84 1.39
CA LEU A 274 -0.31 16.27 2.74
C LEU A 274 0.43 17.17 3.74
N SER A 275 0.74 18.41 3.37
CA SER A 275 1.65 19.27 4.14
C SER A 275 1.05 19.96 5.37
N ASP A 276 -0.28 20.06 5.51
CA ASP A 276 -0.88 20.90 6.56
C ASP A 276 -1.77 20.18 7.58
N GLY A 277 -1.84 18.86 7.52
CA GLY A 277 -2.65 18.07 8.46
C GLY A 277 -4.16 18.32 8.38
N LYS A 278 -4.62 19.11 7.41
CA LYS A 278 -6.05 19.36 7.22
C LYS A 278 -6.71 18.19 6.48
N GLU A 279 -7.80 17.72 7.02
CA GLU A 279 -8.65 16.75 6.33
C GLU A 279 -9.15 17.38 5.01
N LEU A 280 -8.66 16.84 3.90
CA LEU A 280 -9.20 17.14 2.59
C LEU A 280 -10.45 16.29 2.36
N ILE A 281 -11.55 16.67 2.99
CA ILE A 281 -12.84 16.02 2.82
C ILE A 281 -13.62 16.75 1.70
N ASN A 282 -14.16 15.98 0.76
CA ASN A 282 -15.09 16.54 -0.20
C ASN A 282 -16.42 16.85 0.52
N PRO A 283 -16.86 18.13 0.59
CA PRO A 283 -18.04 18.50 1.34
C PRO A 283 -19.35 17.89 0.77
N LYS A 284 -19.36 17.46 -0.50
CA LYS A 284 -20.54 16.85 -1.13
C LYS A 284 -20.74 15.38 -0.77
N CYS A 285 -19.68 14.63 -0.48
CA CYS A 285 -19.78 13.19 -0.26
C CYS A 285 -19.09 12.69 1.02
N GLY A 286 -18.36 13.56 1.74
CA GLY A 286 -17.61 13.17 2.93
C GLY A 286 -16.37 12.31 2.66
N HIS A 287 -16.03 12.03 1.40
CA HIS A 287 -14.83 11.29 1.04
C HIS A 287 -13.60 12.20 1.03
N SER A 288 -12.43 11.64 1.33
CA SER A 288 -11.18 12.39 1.28
C SER A 288 -10.92 12.94 -0.13
N LYS A 289 -10.51 14.21 -0.23
CA LYS A 289 -10.09 14.81 -1.50
C LYS A 289 -8.78 14.23 -2.07
N LEU A 290 -8.04 13.42 -1.28
CA LEU A 290 -6.92 12.63 -1.78
C LEU A 290 -7.35 11.62 -2.84
N TYR A 291 -8.56 11.09 -2.70
CA TYR A 291 -9.25 10.37 -3.74
C TYR A 291 -10.12 11.39 -4.47
N GLN A 292 -9.47 12.28 -5.24
CA GLN A 292 -10.22 13.22 -6.04
C GLN A 292 -11.27 12.43 -6.82
N CYS A 293 -12.52 12.62 -6.46
CA CYS A 293 -13.58 12.39 -7.41
C CYS A 293 -13.22 13.25 -8.62
N TYR A 294 -12.61 12.66 -9.64
CA TYR A 294 -12.16 13.35 -10.86
C TYR A 294 -13.32 13.87 -11.69
N SER A 295 -14.50 13.76 -11.19
CA SER A 295 -15.64 14.38 -11.80
C SER A 295 -16.08 15.56 -10.93
N ASP A 296 -15.93 16.76 -11.43
CA ASP A 296 -16.82 17.87 -11.11
C ASP A 296 -18.28 17.51 -11.40
N SER A 297 -18.52 16.33 -11.91
CA SER A 297 -19.84 15.78 -12.20
C SER A 297 -20.35 14.99 -11.00
N ASP A 298 -21.64 15.05 -10.75
CA ASP A 298 -22.44 14.31 -9.78
C ASP A 298 -22.36 12.74 -9.93
N LYS A 299 -21.35 12.22 -10.60
CA LYS A 299 -21.21 10.83 -11.08
C LYS A 299 -20.03 10.09 -10.44
N CYS A 300 -19.80 10.25 -9.13
CA CYS A 300 -18.84 9.38 -8.46
C CYS A 300 -19.38 7.94 -8.42
N LEU A 301 -18.69 7.04 -9.10
CA LEU A 301 -19.03 5.60 -9.13
C LEU A 301 -19.21 5.00 -7.74
N LEU A 302 -18.42 5.44 -6.75
CA LEU A 302 -18.53 5.00 -5.36
C LEU A 302 -19.82 5.45 -4.68
N CYS A 303 -20.25 6.70 -4.91
CA CYS A 303 -21.53 7.19 -4.41
C CYS A 303 -22.69 6.43 -5.01
N ASP A 304 -22.57 6.03 -6.26
CA ASP A 304 -23.61 5.24 -6.93
C ASP A 304 -23.68 3.80 -6.40
N LEU A 305 -22.54 3.15 -6.16
CA LEU A 305 -22.52 1.84 -5.51
C LEU A 305 -23.17 1.88 -4.13
N LYS A 306 -22.89 2.92 -3.33
CA LYS A 306 -23.51 3.12 -2.03
C LYS A 306 -25.03 3.35 -2.13
N LYS A 307 -25.51 4.10 -3.13
CA LYS A 307 -26.96 4.37 -3.34
C LYS A 307 -27.73 3.11 -3.71
N ILE A 308 -27.11 2.15 -4.38
CA ILE A 308 -27.77 0.89 -4.78
C ILE A 308 -27.55 -0.24 -3.74
N GLY A 309 -27.05 0.09 -2.55
CA GLY A 309 -26.92 -0.87 -1.44
C GLY A 309 -25.85 -1.94 -1.65
N ILE A 310 -24.87 -1.64 -2.49
CA ILE A 310 -23.71 -2.50 -2.72
C ILE A 310 -22.51 -1.96 -1.93
#